data_5cc3f985db37759bf4d0371677493aea
#
_entry.id   5cc3f985db37759bf4d0371677493aea
#
_cell.length_a   1.000
_cell.length_b   1.000
_cell.length_c   1.000
_cell.angle_alpha   90.00
_cell.angle_beta   90.00
_cell.angle_gamma   90.00
#
_symmetry.space_group_name_H-M   'P 1'
#
loop_
_entity.id
_entity.type
_entity.pdbx_description
1 polymer ?
#
loop_
_entity_poly.entity_id
_entity_poly.type
_entity_poly.pdbx_seq_one_letter_code
_entity_poly.pdbx_strand_id
1 'polypeptide(L)'
;MRPSRFAVLAIIAVSTPGGAPAADAQVKPVEGNAEDGRALALRACTGCHVVAPDQPFKPVYTGPPRPPDFKEIANQPNLAAASLQHHLETLPAVPKDLRMANALLSSQELRDVVAFIIALRDKPAAPTR
;
A
#
# COMPACT_ATOMS: atom_id res chain seq x y z
N MET A 1 -17.11 5.90 83.97
CA MET A 1 -16.95 6.80 82.83
C MET A 1 -15.77 6.30 81.99
N ARG A 2 -16.04 5.73 80.80
CA ARG A 2 -15.01 5.20 79.89
C ARG A 2 -15.01 6.12 78.63
N PRO A 3 -13.86 6.67 78.21
CA PRO A 3 -13.82 7.41 76.95
C PRO A 3 -13.73 6.45 75.75
N SER A 4 -14.60 6.74 74.80
CA SER A 4 -14.68 6.02 73.51
C SER A 4 -13.52 6.44 72.61
N ARG A 5 -12.74 5.45 72.14
CA ARG A 5 -11.63 5.67 71.15
C ARG A 5 -12.23 5.58 69.73
N PHE A 6 -12.36 6.71 69.06
CA PHE A 6 -12.66 6.72 67.62
C PHE A 6 -11.39 6.38 66.83
N ALA A 7 -11.41 5.23 66.17
CA ALA A 7 -10.36 4.86 65.22
C ALA A 7 -10.66 5.58 63.88
N VAL A 8 -9.74 6.47 63.50
CA VAL A 8 -9.80 7.11 62.16
C VAL A 8 -9.18 6.17 61.16
N LEU A 9 -10.00 5.62 60.26
CA LEU A 9 -9.53 4.79 59.16
C LEU A 9 -9.04 5.72 58.06
N ALA A 10 -7.72 5.74 57.84
CA ALA A 10 -7.12 6.46 56.71
C ALA A 10 -7.25 5.61 55.42
N ILE A 11 -8.08 6.11 54.49
CA ILE A 11 -8.23 5.51 53.16
C ILE A 11 -7.07 6.01 52.30
N ILE A 12 -6.14 5.12 51.98
CA ILE A 12 -5.07 5.40 51.03
C ILE A 12 -5.63 5.22 49.63
N ALA A 13 -5.83 6.31 48.93
CA ALA A 13 -6.18 6.29 47.51
C ALA A 13 -4.95 5.89 46.66
N VAL A 14 -4.94 4.69 46.15
CA VAL A 14 -3.95 4.23 45.18
C VAL A 14 -4.27 4.83 43.82
N SER A 15 -3.55 5.86 43.41
CA SER A 15 -3.60 6.42 42.08
C SER A 15 -2.88 5.48 41.11
N THR A 16 -3.65 4.77 40.28
CA THR A 16 -3.11 4.00 39.14
C THR A 16 -2.65 5.00 38.07
N PRO A 17 -1.38 4.96 37.62
CA PRO A 17 -0.96 5.74 36.47
C PRO A 17 -1.71 5.21 35.24
N GLY A 18 -2.58 6.03 34.67
CA GLY A 18 -3.26 5.77 33.42
C GLY A 18 -2.23 5.54 32.33
N GLY A 19 -2.16 4.30 31.79
CA GLY A 19 -1.41 4.01 30.59
C GLY A 19 -1.92 4.89 29.46
N ALA A 20 -1.05 5.73 28.90
CA ALA A 20 -1.36 6.46 27.68
C ALA A 20 -1.72 5.42 26.60
N PRO A 21 -2.80 5.63 25.83
CA PRO A 21 -3.08 4.77 24.69
C PRO A 21 -1.85 4.84 23.75
N ALA A 22 -1.29 3.69 23.40
CA ALA A 22 -0.31 3.61 22.34
C ALA A 22 -0.91 4.30 21.12
N ALA A 23 -0.29 5.40 20.68
CA ALA A 23 -0.68 6.05 19.44
C ALA A 23 -0.55 4.99 18.35
N ASP A 24 -1.69 4.56 17.82
CA ASP A 24 -1.76 3.73 16.63
C ASP A 24 -0.96 4.49 15.57
N ALA A 25 0.22 3.98 15.25
CA ALA A 25 1.02 4.50 14.16
C ALA A 25 0.24 4.16 12.87
N GLN A 26 -0.74 5.00 12.56
CA GLN A 26 -1.48 4.91 11.31
C GLN A 26 -0.45 5.08 10.21
N VAL A 27 -0.11 3.96 9.57
CA VAL A 27 0.66 3.97 8.33
C VAL A 27 -0.11 4.88 7.37
N LYS A 28 0.41 6.09 7.20
CA LYS A 28 -0.18 7.09 6.32
C LYS A 28 -0.34 6.42 4.95
N PRO A 29 -1.54 6.42 4.35
CA PRO A 29 -1.73 5.82 3.04
C PRO A 29 -0.70 6.37 2.06
N VAL A 30 -0.21 5.55 1.15
CA VAL A 30 0.67 5.99 0.07
C VAL A 30 -0.07 7.09 -0.69
N GLU A 31 0.29 8.35 -0.43
CA GLU A 31 -0.33 9.51 -1.08
C GLU A 31 0.23 9.62 -2.49
N GLY A 32 -0.39 8.89 -3.43
CA GLY A 32 -0.16 9.00 -4.86
C GLY A 32 -1.45 9.39 -5.57
N ASN A 33 -1.32 10.06 -6.70
CA ASN A 33 -2.42 10.41 -7.58
C ASN A 33 -2.61 9.31 -8.63
N ALA A 34 -3.73 8.59 -8.59
CA ALA A 34 -4.00 7.49 -9.51
C ALA A 34 -4.18 7.95 -10.97
N GLU A 35 -4.64 9.18 -11.22
CA GLU A 35 -4.79 9.72 -12.56
C GLU A 35 -3.43 10.04 -13.19
N ASP A 36 -2.54 10.70 -12.44
CA ASP A 36 -1.16 10.95 -12.86
C ASP A 36 -0.42 9.62 -13.06
N GLY A 37 -0.63 8.67 -12.15
CA GLY A 37 -0.08 7.31 -12.25
C GLY A 37 -0.54 6.59 -13.52
N ARG A 38 -1.82 6.71 -13.90
CA ARG A 38 -2.35 6.16 -15.15
C ARG A 38 -1.67 6.80 -16.37
N ALA A 39 -1.60 8.13 -16.38
CA ALA A 39 -0.96 8.86 -17.48
C ALA A 39 0.52 8.47 -17.64
N LEU A 40 1.23 8.31 -16.53
CA LEU A 40 2.62 7.86 -16.52
C LEU A 40 2.76 6.41 -16.98
N ALA A 41 1.94 5.49 -16.46
CA ALA A 41 1.97 4.08 -16.82
C ALA A 41 1.69 3.86 -18.32
N LEU A 42 0.79 4.62 -18.91
CA LEU A 42 0.52 4.58 -20.36
C LEU A 42 1.75 5.00 -21.18
N ARG A 43 2.62 5.85 -20.66
CA ARG A 43 3.85 6.26 -21.36
C ARG A 43 5.02 5.32 -21.13
N ALA A 44 5.16 4.81 -19.91
CA ALA A 44 6.39 4.14 -19.47
C ALA A 44 6.28 2.61 -19.40
N CYS A 45 5.07 2.04 -19.23
CA CYS A 45 4.89 0.63 -18.89
C CYS A 45 4.24 -0.20 -20.00
N THR A 46 3.60 0.45 -20.98
CA THR A 46 2.84 -0.25 -22.05
C THR A 46 3.71 -1.03 -23.03
N GLY A 47 5.01 -0.81 -23.06
CA GLY A 47 5.91 -1.63 -23.86
C GLY A 47 5.86 -3.11 -23.48
N CYS A 48 5.60 -3.42 -22.21
CA CYS A 48 5.60 -4.77 -21.67
C CYS A 48 4.28 -5.17 -20.99
N HIS A 49 3.54 -4.22 -20.43
CA HIS A 49 2.34 -4.51 -19.63
C HIS A 49 1.06 -4.03 -20.31
N VAL A 50 -0.05 -4.73 -20.09
CA VAL A 50 -1.38 -4.13 -20.22
C VAL A 50 -1.61 -3.32 -18.93
N VAL A 51 -1.58 -1.99 -19.05
CA VAL A 51 -1.68 -1.10 -17.89
C VAL A 51 -3.12 -0.68 -17.59
N ALA A 52 -3.98 -0.65 -18.62
CA ALA A 52 -5.39 -0.30 -18.48
C ALA A 52 -6.24 -1.12 -19.47
N PRO A 53 -7.49 -1.47 -19.10
CA PRO A 53 -8.37 -2.24 -19.98
C PRO A 53 -8.70 -1.52 -21.31
N ASP A 54 -8.67 -0.19 -21.27
CA ASP A 54 -9.00 0.70 -22.37
C ASP A 54 -7.77 1.28 -23.11
N GLN A 55 -6.57 0.74 -22.86
CA GLN A 55 -5.39 1.21 -23.58
C GLN A 55 -5.50 0.94 -25.09
N PRO A 56 -5.06 1.91 -25.94
CA PRO A 56 -5.34 1.87 -27.38
C PRO A 56 -4.47 0.86 -28.14
N PHE A 57 -3.45 0.30 -27.51
CA PHE A 57 -2.50 -0.62 -28.15
C PHE A 57 -2.10 -1.76 -27.21
N LYS A 58 -1.68 -2.87 -27.80
CA LYS A 58 -1.16 -4.02 -27.05
C LYS A 58 0.34 -3.85 -26.78
N PRO A 59 0.86 -4.45 -25.70
CA PRO A 59 2.30 -4.50 -25.45
C PRO A 59 3.07 -5.05 -26.65
N VAL A 60 4.23 -4.46 -26.91
CA VAL A 60 5.14 -4.93 -27.97
C VAL A 60 5.82 -6.22 -27.56
N TYR A 61 6.15 -6.35 -26.26
CA TYR A 61 6.74 -7.56 -25.72
C TYR A 61 5.68 -8.65 -25.53
N THR A 62 5.87 -9.76 -26.23
CA THR A 62 4.96 -10.93 -26.19
C THR A 62 5.67 -12.24 -25.83
N GLY A 63 6.96 -12.16 -25.45
CA GLY A 63 7.76 -13.34 -25.11
C GLY A 63 7.46 -13.91 -23.72
N PRO A 64 7.89 -15.17 -23.46
CA PRO A 64 7.86 -15.76 -22.13
C PRO A 64 9.03 -15.25 -21.24
N PRO A 65 8.80 -15.04 -19.92
CA PRO A 65 7.48 -15.05 -19.28
C PRO A 65 6.66 -13.81 -19.65
N ARG A 66 5.35 -13.99 -19.85
CA ARG A 66 4.46 -12.85 -20.09
C ARG A 66 4.44 -11.93 -18.86
N PRO A 67 4.70 -10.63 -19.01
CA PRO A 67 4.51 -9.69 -17.91
C PRO A 67 3.05 -9.66 -17.46
N PRO A 68 2.78 -9.65 -16.16
CA PRO A 68 1.40 -9.59 -15.67
C PRO A 68 0.74 -8.27 -16.03
N ASP A 69 -0.55 -8.28 -16.31
CA ASP A 69 -1.32 -7.06 -16.49
C ASP A 69 -1.45 -6.30 -15.15
N PHE A 70 -1.58 -4.98 -15.16
CA PHE A 70 -1.70 -4.18 -13.94
C PHE A 70 -2.92 -4.60 -13.11
N LYS A 71 -4.01 -5.00 -13.75
CA LYS A 71 -5.17 -5.54 -13.06
C LYS A 71 -4.88 -6.88 -12.38
N GLU A 72 -4.10 -7.75 -13.01
CA GLU A 72 -3.64 -8.99 -12.39
C GLU A 72 -2.76 -8.70 -11.16
N ILE A 73 -1.84 -7.73 -11.28
CA ILE A 73 -1.03 -7.30 -10.15
C ILE A 73 -1.92 -6.79 -9.01
N ALA A 74 -2.86 -5.89 -9.32
CA ALA A 74 -3.75 -5.29 -8.33
C ALA A 74 -4.56 -6.32 -7.54
N ASN A 75 -4.94 -7.43 -8.17
CA ASN A 75 -5.76 -8.49 -7.58
C ASN A 75 -4.94 -9.62 -6.93
N GLN A 76 -3.61 -9.50 -6.85
CA GLN A 76 -2.81 -10.46 -6.11
C GLN A 76 -3.24 -10.51 -4.65
N PRO A 77 -3.39 -11.70 -4.06
CA PRO A 77 -3.76 -11.82 -2.65
C PRO A 77 -2.69 -11.16 -1.77
N ASN A 78 -3.16 -10.41 -0.79
CA ASN A 78 -2.32 -9.70 0.20
C ASN A 78 -1.35 -8.65 -0.37
N LEU A 79 -1.54 -8.18 -1.60
CA LEU A 79 -0.73 -7.10 -2.14
C LEU A 79 -0.93 -5.82 -1.32
N ALA A 80 0.13 -5.34 -0.68
CA ALA A 80 0.18 -4.05 -0.02
C ALA A 80 0.83 -3.00 -0.95
N ALA A 81 0.32 -1.76 -0.91
CA ALA A 81 0.89 -0.65 -1.70
C ALA A 81 2.38 -0.43 -1.39
N ALA A 82 2.77 -0.49 -0.10
CA ALA A 82 4.16 -0.34 0.31
C ALA A 82 5.07 -1.44 -0.25
N SER A 83 4.60 -2.69 -0.31
CA SER A 83 5.36 -3.80 -0.89
C SER A 83 5.55 -3.63 -2.40
N LEU A 84 4.52 -3.15 -3.10
CA LEU A 84 4.61 -2.86 -4.53
C LEU A 84 5.57 -1.70 -4.81
N GLN A 85 5.51 -0.63 -4.01
CA GLN A 85 6.42 0.50 -4.12
C GLN A 85 7.87 0.04 -3.92
N HIS A 86 8.14 -0.67 -2.83
CA HIS A 86 9.47 -1.21 -2.54
C HIS A 86 10.00 -2.09 -3.69
N HIS A 87 9.14 -2.95 -4.26
CA HIS A 87 9.51 -3.76 -5.41
C HIS A 87 9.95 -2.91 -6.60
N LEU A 88 9.20 -1.87 -6.93
CA LEU A 88 9.53 -0.97 -8.06
C LEU A 88 10.82 -0.16 -7.80
N GLU A 89 11.06 0.27 -6.57
CA GLU A 89 12.27 0.99 -6.16
C GLU A 89 13.54 0.12 -6.22
N THR A 90 13.41 -1.18 -5.99
CA THR A 90 14.54 -2.12 -5.93
C THR A 90 14.84 -2.82 -7.25
N LEU A 91 14.12 -2.51 -8.31
CA LEU A 91 14.39 -3.06 -9.64
C LEU A 91 15.78 -2.63 -10.15
N PRO A 92 16.52 -3.53 -10.80
CA PRO A 92 17.83 -3.18 -11.37
C PRO A 92 17.70 -2.17 -12.50
N ALA A 93 18.62 -1.21 -12.59
CA ALA A 93 18.67 -0.23 -13.67
C ALA A 93 18.89 -0.85 -15.06
N VAL A 94 19.59 -2.01 -15.10
CA VAL A 94 19.80 -2.78 -16.31
C VAL A 94 19.37 -4.24 -16.03
N PRO A 95 18.35 -4.75 -16.70
CA PRO A 95 17.93 -6.13 -16.52
C PRO A 95 18.99 -7.07 -17.08
N LYS A 96 19.38 -8.08 -16.31
CA LYS A 96 20.31 -9.13 -16.78
C LYS A 96 19.63 -10.14 -17.71
N ASP A 97 18.33 -10.31 -17.55
CA ASP A 97 17.52 -11.25 -18.32
C ASP A 97 16.15 -10.58 -18.54
N LEU A 98 15.59 -10.40 -19.58
CA LEU A 98 14.24 -9.92 -19.95
C LEU A 98 13.29 -9.55 -18.78
N ARG A 99 13.86 -9.23 -17.59
CA ARG A 99 13.14 -8.77 -16.41
C ARG A 99 12.87 -7.30 -16.50
N MET A 100 11.88 -6.86 -15.77
CA MET A 100 11.57 -5.44 -15.65
C MET A 100 12.78 -4.66 -15.13
N ALA A 101 13.15 -3.60 -15.84
CA ALA A 101 14.15 -2.63 -15.41
C ALA A 101 13.50 -1.54 -14.54
N ASN A 102 14.33 -0.88 -13.73
CA ASN A 102 13.92 0.35 -13.07
C ASN A 102 13.58 1.41 -14.14
N ALA A 103 12.37 1.94 -14.09
CA ALA A 103 11.88 2.95 -15.03
C ALA A 103 12.46 4.36 -14.76
N LEU A 104 13.39 4.50 -13.81
CA LEU A 104 14.00 5.77 -13.37
C LEU A 104 12.96 6.82 -12.93
N LEU A 105 11.90 6.35 -12.31
CA LEU A 105 10.84 7.20 -11.79
C LEU A 105 11.28 7.88 -10.47
N SER A 106 10.85 9.11 -10.29
CA SER A 106 10.96 9.79 -9.00
C SER A 106 10.09 9.09 -7.94
N SER A 107 10.37 9.35 -6.67
CA SER A 107 9.56 8.78 -5.58
C SER A 107 8.08 9.18 -5.64
N GLN A 108 7.76 10.36 -6.19
CA GLN A 108 6.37 10.77 -6.39
C GLN A 108 5.72 9.97 -7.51
N GLU A 109 6.37 9.88 -8.66
CA GLU A 109 5.87 9.09 -9.80
C GLU A 109 5.66 7.62 -9.45
N LEU A 110 6.54 7.05 -8.63
CA LEU A 110 6.35 5.69 -8.09
C LEU A 110 5.09 5.59 -7.25
N ARG A 111 4.84 6.56 -6.35
CA ARG A 111 3.61 6.57 -5.55
C ARG A 111 2.36 6.70 -6.43
N ASP A 112 2.42 7.52 -7.46
CA ASP A 112 1.31 7.74 -8.39
C ASP A 112 1.00 6.45 -9.17
N VAL A 113 2.01 5.77 -9.71
CA VAL A 113 1.83 4.48 -10.38
C VAL A 113 1.29 3.42 -9.44
N VAL A 114 1.79 3.35 -8.20
CA VAL A 114 1.28 2.42 -7.18
C VAL A 114 -0.18 2.71 -6.86
N ALA A 115 -0.54 3.99 -6.67
CA ALA A 115 -1.93 4.39 -6.42
C ALA A 115 -2.84 3.99 -7.58
N PHE A 116 -2.39 4.15 -8.82
CA PHE A 116 -3.13 3.71 -9.99
C PHE A 116 -3.32 2.19 -10.04
N ILE A 117 -2.26 1.41 -9.83
CA ILE A 117 -2.36 -0.06 -9.81
C ILE A 117 -3.35 -0.52 -8.73
N ILE A 118 -3.24 0.01 -7.52
CA ILE A 118 -4.16 -0.34 -6.43
C ILE A 118 -5.61 0.03 -6.75
N ALA A 119 -5.84 1.14 -7.46
CA ALA A 119 -7.18 1.55 -7.89
C ALA A 119 -7.83 0.60 -8.91
N LEU A 120 -7.04 -0.23 -9.60
CA LEU A 120 -7.54 -1.25 -10.53
C LEU A 120 -8.08 -2.50 -9.81
N ARG A 121 -7.93 -2.60 -8.49
CA ARG A 121 -8.40 -3.74 -7.70
C ARG A 121 -9.91 -3.90 -7.82
N ASP A 122 -10.33 -5.13 -8.03
CA ASP A 122 -11.76 -5.46 -8.00
C ASP A 122 -12.32 -5.19 -6.59
N LYS A 123 -13.49 -4.58 -6.54
CA LYS A 123 -14.18 -4.41 -5.25
C LYS A 123 -14.58 -5.78 -4.72
N PRO A 124 -14.44 -6.03 -3.41
CA PRO A 124 -14.98 -7.25 -2.81
C PRO A 124 -16.46 -7.38 -3.19
N ALA A 125 -16.86 -8.58 -3.60
CA ALA A 125 -18.28 -8.85 -3.83
C ALA A 125 -19.05 -8.50 -2.55
N ALA A 126 -20.14 -7.75 -2.69
CA ALA A 126 -21.00 -7.48 -1.55
C ALA A 126 -21.49 -8.83 -1.00
N PRO A 127 -21.54 -9.02 0.34
CA PRO A 127 -22.06 -10.25 0.91
C PRO A 127 -23.49 -10.43 0.43
N THR A 128 -23.73 -11.52 -0.29
CA THR A 128 -25.08 -11.97 -0.65
C THR A 128 -25.82 -12.28 0.65
N ARG A 129 -26.87 -11.53 0.94
CA ARG A 129 -27.78 -11.77 2.06
C ARG A 129 -28.71 -12.92 1.72
#